data_2a674081d1f13532d46f258d77d8bdad
#
_entry.id   2a674081d1f13532d46f258d77d8bdad
#
_cell.length_a   1.000
_cell.length_b   1.000
_cell.length_c   1.000
_cell.angle_alpha   90.00
_cell.angle_beta   90.00
_cell.angle_gamma   90.00
#
_symmetry.space_group_name_H-M   'P 1'
#
loop_
_entity.id
_entity.type
_entity.pdbx_description
1 polymer ?
#
loop_
_entity_poly.entity_id
_entity_poly.type
_entity_poly.pdbx_seq_one_letter_code
_entity_poly.pdbx_strand_id
1 'polypeptide(L)'
;MKLHGLEADAVLFDCDGVLVDSEPVSYSAWAETLAGHGHALEESDFAESIGGTETMVAERYAPILGLDPVALELEAQFAFERIASRVSAFPDSIELVERLERSQVPIAVATNGLRWRLDVLLRAVGMGHLLSVSVTADEVARPKPAPDLYLAAAGLAGVPPDRCVVIEDSPPGIAAARRAGCRVIALDRGVFASDRLAEADVIVDRV
;
A
#
# COMPACT_ATOMS: atom_id res chain seq x y z
N MET A 1 7.46 13.65 -17.91
CA MET A 1 7.18 14.82 -17.05
C MET A 1 8.22 14.97 -15.95
N LYS A 2 8.17 16.07 -15.14
CA LYS A 2 9.01 16.19 -13.93
C LYS A 2 8.12 16.17 -12.69
N LEU A 3 8.48 15.34 -11.71
CA LEU A 3 7.84 15.24 -10.40
C LEU A 3 8.92 15.35 -9.32
N HIS A 4 8.85 16.39 -8.50
CA HIS A 4 9.87 16.72 -7.47
C HIS A 4 11.32 16.68 -8.01
N GLY A 5 11.53 17.12 -9.27
CA GLY A 5 12.85 17.14 -9.92
C GLY A 5 13.22 15.84 -10.67
N LEU A 6 12.51 14.75 -10.47
CA LEU A 6 12.72 13.47 -11.16
C LEU A 6 11.96 13.44 -12.48
N GLU A 7 12.60 12.96 -13.55
CA GLU A 7 11.96 12.72 -14.84
C GLU A 7 11.14 11.43 -14.77
N ALA A 8 9.88 11.44 -15.22
CA ALA A 8 8.99 10.28 -15.21
C ALA A 8 8.23 10.18 -16.54
N ASP A 9 8.19 8.96 -17.08
CA ASP A 9 7.32 8.60 -18.20
C ASP A 9 6.09 7.80 -17.72
N ALA A 10 6.17 7.20 -16.52
CA ALA A 10 5.05 6.65 -15.78
C ALA A 10 5.22 6.91 -14.29
N VAL A 11 4.12 6.93 -13.55
CA VAL A 11 4.10 7.01 -12.09
C VAL A 11 3.43 5.76 -11.53
N LEU A 12 4.13 5.08 -10.62
CA LEU A 12 3.66 3.88 -9.95
C LEU A 12 3.37 4.23 -8.50
N PHE A 13 2.21 3.87 -8.01
CA PHE A 13 1.77 4.20 -6.66
C PHE A 13 1.73 2.96 -5.78
N ASP A 14 2.21 3.07 -4.54
CA ASP A 14 1.67 2.22 -3.50
C ASP A 14 0.22 2.62 -3.19
N CYS A 15 -0.50 1.79 -2.45
CA CYS A 15 -1.90 2.04 -2.10
C CYS A 15 -2.03 2.60 -0.70
N ASP A 16 -1.72 1.78 0.32
CA ASP A 16 -1.88 2.10 1.73
C ASP A 16 -0.81 3.14 2.16
N GLY A 17 -1.21 4.21 2.84
CA GLY A 17 -0.29 5.30 3.22
C GLY A 17 0.07 6.27 2.07
N VAL A 18 -0.20 5.90 0.82
CA VAL A 18 0.06 6.73 -0.37
C VAL A 18 -1.23 7.25 -0.99
N LEU A 19 -2.10 6.38 -1.49
CA LEU A 19 -3.39 6.75 -2.08
C LEU A 19 -4.48 6.89 -1.01
N VAL A 20 -4.47 6.01 -0.02
CA VAL A 20 -5.51 5.89 0.99
C VAL A 20 -4.94 5.83 2.41
N ASP A 21 -5.62 6.47 3.34
CA ASP A 21 -5.41 6.37 4.78
C ASP A 21 -6.26 5.22 5.32
N SER A 22 -5.74 4.00 5.23
CA SER A 22 -6.44 2.78 5.62
C SER A 22 -6.06 2.26 7.01
N GLU A 23 -4.94 2.70 7.57
CA GLU A 23 -4.39 2.19 8.83
C GLU A 23 -5.36 2.27 10.01
N PRO A 24 -6.10 3.41 10.25
CA PRO A 24 -7.05 3.48 11.35
C PRO A 24 -8.21 2.50 11.21
N VAL A 25 -8.60 2.20 9.96
CA VAL A 25 -9.68 1.26 9.66
C VAL A 25 -9.18 -0.18 9.82
N SER A 26 -7.95 -0.48 9.37
CA SER A 26 -7.30 -1.78 9.57
C SER A 26 -7.14 -2.09 11.06
N TYR A 27 -6.62 -1.14 11.85
CA TYR A 27 -6.53 -1.29 13.30
C TYR A 27 -7.89 -1.61 13.92
N SER A 28 -8.94 -0.84 13.55
CA SER A 28 -10.28 -1.05 14.09
C SER A 28 -10.85 -2.42 13.76
N ALA A 29 -10.61 -2.91 12.54
CA ALA A 29 -11.06 -4.24 12.11
C ALA A 29 -10.35 -5.35 12.89
N TRP A 30 -9.03 -5.27 13.02
CA TRP A 30 -8.25 -6.24 13.78
C TRP A 30 -8.56 -6.19 15.27
N ALA A 31 -8.70 -4.99 15.87
CA ALA A 31 -9.07 -4.83 17.26
C ALA A 31 -10.44 -5.45 17.57
N GLU A 32 -11.43 -5.26 16.69
CA GLU A 32 -12.74 -5.89 16.83
C GLU A 32 -12.67 -7.43 16.72
N THR A 33 -11.92 -7.92 15.71
CA THR A 33 -11.75 -9.36 15.49
C THR A 33 -11.11 -10.03 16.70
N LEU A 34 -9.98 -9.50 17.19
CA LEU A 34 -9.27 -10.07 18.34
C LEU A 34 -10.08 -9.95 19.64
N ALA A 35 -10.82 -8.84 19.83
CA ALA A 35 -11.71 -8.68 20.97
C ALA A 35 -12.83 -9.72 20.98
N GLY A 36 -13.33 -10.15 19.83
CA GLY A 36 -14.29 -11.25 19.69
C GLY A 36 -13.77 -12.59 20.27
N HIS A 37 -12.45 -12.76 20.29
CA HIS A 37 -11.75 -13.90 20.87
C HIS A 37 -11.17 -13.63 22.28
N GLY A 38 -11.57 -12.52 22.90
CA GLY A 38 -11.13 -12.15 24.25
C GLY A 38 -9.71 -11.59 24.36
N HIS A 39 -9.13 -11.14 23.23
CA HIS A 39 -7.79 -10.55 23.19
C HIS A 39 -7.86 -9.06 22.83
N ALA A 40 -7.17 -8.21 23.59
CA ALA A 40 -7.05 -6.80 23.27
C ALA A 40 -5.84 -6.57 22.33
N LEU A 41 -6.04 -5.79 21.28
CA LEU A 41 -4.96 -5.36 20.39
C LEU A 41 -4.41 -4.01 20.89
N GLU A 42 -3.13 -3.97 21.21
CA GLU A 42 -2.44 -2.72 21.53
C GLU A 42 -2.00 -2.02 20.24
N GLU A 43 -2.12 -0.69 20.19
CA GLU A 43 -1.71 0.11 19.02
C GLU A 43 -0.23 -0.10 18.68
N SER A 44 0.64 -0.22 19.69
CA SER A 44 2.07 -0.47 19.51
C SER A 44 2.36 -1.79 18.80
N ASP A 45 1.57 -2.83 19.11
CA ASP A 45 1.72 -4.15 18.50
C ASP A 45 1.25 -4.15 17.04
N PHE A 46 0.18 -3.41 16.75
CA PHE A 46 -0.32 -3.25 15.38
C PHE A 46 0.66 -2.45 14.52
N ALA A 47 1.29 -1.40 15.09
CA ALA A 47 2.25 -0.56 14.38
C ALA A 47 3.44 -1.36 13.80
N GLU A 48 3.80 -2.51 14.40
CA GLU A 48 4.84 -3.40 13.86
C GLU A 48 4.44 -4.09 12.55
N SER A 49 3.14 -4.16 12.23
CA SER A 49 2.61 -4.80 11.01
C SER A 49 2.45 -3.81 9.84
N ILE A 50 2.55 -2.50 10.09
CA ILE A 50 2.38 -1.47 9.07
C ILE A 50 3.43 -1.62 7.95
N GLY A 51 2.96 -1.58 6.70
CA GLY A 51 3.79 -1.82 5.51
C GLY A 51 4.05 -3.29 5.20
N GLY A 52 3.54 -4.21 6.04
CA GLY A 52 3.57 -5.66 5.82
C GLY A 52 2.34 -6.19 5.07
N THR A 53 2.03 -7.47 5.30
CA THR A 53 0.82 -8.13 4.80
C THR A 53 -0.15 -8.41 5.95
N GLU A 54 -1.45 -8.50 5.67
CA GLU A 54 -2.45 -8.85 6.68
C GLU A 54 -2.22 -10.23 7.28
N THR A 55 -1.69 -11.16 6.51
CA THR A 55 -1.30 -12.50 6.95
C THR A 55 -0.33 -12.45 8.14
N MET A 56 0.56 -11.44 8.22
CA MET A 56 1.47 -11.29 9.35
C MET A 56 0.75 -11.10 10.69
N VAL A 57 -0.36 -10.36 10.72
CA VAL A 57 -1.16 -10.15 11.93
C VAL A 57 -1.85 -11.46 12.32
N ALA A 58 -2.46 -12.15 11.35
CA ALA A 58 -3.09 -13.44 11.57
C ALA A 58 -2.08 -14.49 12.11
N GLU A 59 -0.91 -14.61 11.49
CA GLU A 59 0.15 -15.53 11.92
C GLU A 59 0.68 -15.22 13.33
N ARG A 60 0.70 -13.96 13.74
CA ARG A 60 1.10 -13.56 15.09
C ARG A 60 0.10 -13.96 16.14
N TYR A 61 -1.20 -13.72 15.90
CA TYR A 61 -2.23 -13.86 16.93
C TYR A 61 -2.95 -15.22 16.92
N ALA A 62 -3.10 -15.89 15.79
CA ALA A 62 -3.80 -17.16 15.71
C ALA A 62 -3.22 -18.24 16.64
N PRO A 63 -1.89 -18.44 16.76
CA PRO A 63 -1.32 -19.39 17.71
C PRO A 63 -1.63 -19.05 19.17
N ILE A 64 -1.70 -17.77 19.52
CA ILE A 64 -2.01 -17.29 20.88
C ILE A 64 -3.45 -17.63 21.25
N LEU A 65 -4.35 -17.56 20.26
CA LEU A 65 -5.79 -17.79 20.40
C LEU A 65 -6.19 -19.26 20.19
N GLY A 66 -5.26 -20.11 19.73
CA GLY A 66 -5.57 -21.50 19.37
C GLY A 66 -6.44 -21.60 18.10
N LEU A 67 -6.31 -20.65 17.18
CA LEU A 67 -7.07 -20.55 15.94
C LEU A 67 -6.24 -20.90 14.72
N ASP A 68 -6.90 -21.16 13.61
CA ASP A 68 -6.29 -21.23 12.29
C ASP A 68 -6.01 -19.81 11.76
N PRO A 69 -4.79 -19.49 11.29
CA PRO A 69 -4.46 -18.15 10.80
C PRO A 69 -5.35 -17.70 9.63
N VAL A 70 -5.71 -18.62 8.72
CA VAL A 70 -6.55 -18.29 7.57
C VAL A 70 -7.97 -17.95 8.02
N ALA A 71 -8.50 -18.69 9.01
CA ALA A 71 -9.82 -18.38 9.56
C ALA A 71 -9.82 -17.00 10.25
N LEU A 72 -8.80 -16.68 11.03
CA LEU A 72 -8.68 -15.40 11.72
C LEU A 72 -8.53 -14.22 10.71
N GLU A 73 -7.75 -14.42 9.64
CA GLU A 73 -7.61 -13.44 8.56
C GLU A 73 -8.95 -13.17 7.86
N LEU A 74 -9.73 -14.22 7.57
CA LEU A 74 -11.06 -14.07 6.97
C LEU A 74 -12.04 -13.32 7.89
N GLU A 75 -12.00 -13.55 9.20
CA GLU A 75 -12.81 -12.78 10.15
C GLU A 75 -12.43 -11.28 10.12
N ALA A 76 -11.14 -10.97 10.11
CA ALA A 76 -10.65 -9.60 10.03
C ALA A 76 -11.00 -8.95 8.67
N GLN A 77 -10.95 -9.70 7.57
CA GLN A 77 -11.43 -9.25 6.27
C GLN A 77 -12.90 -8.82 6.33
N PHE A 78 -13.80 -9.67 6.86
CA PHE A 78 -15.21 -9.31 6.98
C PHE A 78 -15.44 -8.10 7.90
N ALA A 79 -14.66 -7.99 8.98
CA ALA A 79 -14.70 -6.83 9.87
C ALA A 79 -14.28 -5.55 9.10
N PHE A 80 -13.20 -5.61 8.32
CA PHE A 80 -12.71 -4.51 7.49
C PHE A 80 -13.73 -4.09 6.44
N GLU A 81 -14.25 -5.04 5.64
CA GLU A 81 -15.24 -4.76 4.58
C GLU A 81 -16.47 -4.02 5.13
N ARG A 82 -16.92 -4.37 6.33
CA ARG A 82 -18.07 -3.74 6.99
C ARG A 82 -17.85 -2.26 7.31
N ILE A 83 -16.61 -1.85 7.58
CA ILE A 83 -16.25 -0.50 7.98
C ILE A 83 -15.41 0.25 6.94
N ALA A 84 -15.16 -0.35 5.77
CA ALA A 84 -14.31 0.19 4.71
C ALA A 84 -14.75 1.59 4.19
N SER A 85 -16.04 1.93 4.33
CA SER A 85 -16.55 3.27 4.00
C SER A 85 -15.96 4.39 4.88
N ARG A 86 -15.20 4.05 5.94
CA ARG A 86 -14.49 5.00 6.79
C ARG A 86 -13.09 5.33 6.25
N VAL A 87 -12.60 4.57 5.28
CA VAL A 87 -11.31 4.85 4.63
C VAL A 87 -11.40 6.19 3.90
N SER A 88 -10.39 7.02 4.03
CA SER A 88 -10.25 8.26 3.29
C SER A 88 -9.08 8.19 2.31
N ALA A 89 -9.18 8.91 1.19
CA ALA A 89 -8.03 9.09 0.32
C ALA A 89 -7.21 10.30 0.77
N PHE A 90 -5.92 10.29 0.49
CA PHE A 90 -5.07 11.45 0.68
C PHE A 90 -5.36 12.49 -0.42
N PRO A 91 -5.76 13.73 -0.07
CA PRO A 91 -6.19 14.72 -1.08
C PRO A 91 -5.08 15.07 -2.08
N ASP A 92 -3.83 15.17 -1.64
CA ASP A 92 -2.68 15.45 -2.49
C ASP A 92 -2.42 14.32 -3.52
N SER A 93 -2.64 13.08 -3.12
CA SER A 93 -2.52 11.92 -4.02
C SER A 93 -3.64 11.88 -5.05
N ILE A 94 -4.89 12.24 -4.66
CA ILE A 94 -6.00 12.39 -5.62
C ILE A 94 -5.65 13.45 -6.66
N GLU A 95 -5.23 14.64 -6.19
CA GLU A 95 -4.86 15.75 -7.08
C GLU A 95 -3.74 15.36 -8.06
N LEU A 96 -2.77 14.57 -7.60
CA LEU A 96 -1.69 14.07 -8.44
C LEU A 96 -2.23 13.07 -9.48
N VAL A 97 -3.03 12.08 -9.07
CA VAL A 97 -3.65 11.10 -10.00
C VAL A 97 -4.43 11.82 -11.10
N GLU A 98 -5.33 12.73 -10.74
CA GLU A 98 -6.11 13.51 -11.71
C GLU A 98 -5.22 14.35 -12.66
N ARG A 99 -4.12 14.92 -12.16
CA ARG A 99 -3.16 15.68 -12.97
C ARG A 99 -2.45 14.77 -13.97
N LEU A 100 -2.03 13.58 -13.55
CA LEU A 100 -1.37 12.58 -14.39
C LEU A 100 -2.31 12.10 -15.50
N GLU A 101 -3.56 11.78 -15.16
CA GLU A 101 -4.57 11.35 -16.12
C GLU A 101 -4.85 12.44 -17.17
N ARG A 102 -5.07 13.69 -16.74
CA ARG A 102 -5.24 14.82 -17.67
C ARG A 102 -4.03 15.01 -18.60
N SER A 103 -2.84 14.69 -18.13
CA SER A 103 -1.58 14.77 -18.88
C SER A 103 -1.28 13.49 -19.68
N GLN A 104 -2.14 12.49 -19.63
CA GLN A 104 -1.98 11.18 -20.28
C GLN A 104 -0.66 10.47 -19.87
N VAL A 105 -0.20 10.69 -18.66
CA VAL A 105 0.95 9.98 -18.10
C VAL A 105 0.46 8.63 -17.57
N PRO A 106 1.04 7.49 -17.99
CA PRO A 106 0.66 6.19 -17.49
C PRO A 106 0.79 6.07 -15.97
N ILE A 107 -0.21 5.43 -15.35
CA ILE A 107 -0.30 5.20 -13.91
C ILE A 107 -0.50 3.70 -13.68
N ALA A 108 0.13 3.14 -12.64
CA ALA A 108 -0.23 1.83 -12.12
C ALA A 108 -0.11 1.80 -10.59
N VAL A 109 -0.89 0.93 -9.96
CA VAL A 109 -0.87 0.70 -8.51
C VAL A 109 -0.15 -0.62 -8.22
N ALA A 110 0.70 -0.65 -7.19
CA ALA A 110 1.42 -1.84 -6.74
C ALA A 110 1.41 -1.92 -5.21
N THR A 111 0.68 -2.89 -4.64
CA THR A 111 0.47 -3.00 -3.20
C THR A 111 0.80 -4.38 -2.64
N ASN A 112 1.24 -4.43 -1.37
CA ASN A 112 1.33 -5.66 -0.59
C ASN A 112 -0.05 -6.16 -0.10
N GLY A 113 -1.11 -5.36 -0.25
CA GLY A 113 -2.47 -5.79 -0.01
C GLY A 113 -2.91 -6.87 -1.02
N LEU A 114 -3.86 -7.71 -0.62
CA LEU A 114 -4.47 -8.70 -1.48
C LEU A 114 -5.48 -8.05 -2.44
N ARG A 115 -5.84 -8.74 -3.52
CA ARG A 115 -6.77 -8.22 -4.55
C ARG A 115 -8.09 -7.74 -3.95
N TRP A 116 -8.72 -8.54 -3.09
CA TRP A 116 -9.99 -8.15 -2.45
C TRP A 116 -9.87 -6.82 -1.71
N ARG A 117 -8.76 -6.61 -0.98
CA ARG A 117 -8.52 -5.40 -0.20
C ARG A 117 -8.38 -4.17 -1.09
N LEU A 118 -7.54 -4.26 -2.13
CA LEU A 118 -7.37 -3.17 -3.09
C LEU A 118 -8.69 -2.79 -3.75
N ASP A 119 -9.49 -3.79 -4.14
CA ASP A 119 -10.82 -3.60 -4.73
C ASP A 119 -11.74 -2.81 -3.80
N VAL A 120 -11.76 -3.16 -2.51
CA VAL A 120 -12.56 -2.48 -1.49
C VAL A 120 -12.07 -1.05 -1.28
N LEU A 121 -10.76 -0.86 -1.10
CA LEU A 121 -10.14 0.43 -0.83
C LEU A 121 -10.38 1.43 -1.97
N LEU A 122 -10.00 1.08 -3.20
CA LEU A 122 -10.11 2.01 -4.33
C LEU A 122 -11.58 2.34 -4.67
N ARG A 123 -12.51 1.38 -4.49
CA ARG A 123 -13.94 1.67 -4.64
C ARG A 123 -14.47 2.60 -3.55
N ALA A 124 -14.06 2.38 -2.29
CA ALA A 124 -14.49 3.21 -1.16
C ALA A 124 -14.13 4.70 -1.35
N VAL A 125 -12.96 4.97 -1.96
CA VAL A 125 -12.48 6.33 -2.21
C VAL A 125 -12.75 6.86 -3.62
N GLY A 126 -13.52 6.12 -4.44
CA GLY A 126 -13.90 6.56 -5.79
C GLY A 126 -12.83 6.38 -6.87
N MET A 127 -11.72 5.68 -6.56
CA MET A 127 -10.60 5.42 -7.49
C MET A 127 -10.70 4.05 -8.19
N GLY A 128 -11.90 3.44 -8.25
CA GLY A 128 -12.09 2.11 -8.82
C GLY A 128 -11.62 1.93 -10.27
N HIS A 129 -11.47 3.03 -11.02
CA HIS A 129 -10.92 3.00 -12.38
C HIS A 129 -9.43 2.57 -12.43
N LEU A 130 -8.68 2.73 -11.34
CA LEU A 130 -7.28 2.30 -11.24
C LEU A 130 -7.10 0.78 -11.07
N LEU A 131 -8.18 0.03 -10.78
CA LEU A 131 -8.09 -1.42 -10.56
C LEU A 131 -7.53 -2.18 -11.78
N SER A 132 -7.86 -1.72 -13.00
CA SER A 132 -7.39 -2.36 -14.24
C SER A 132 -5.89 -2.19 -14.52
N VAL A 133 -5.24 -1.29 -13.81
CA VAL A 133 -3.80 -0.99 -13.93
C VAL A 133 -3.10 -1.21 -12.59
N SER A 134 -3.45 -2.26 -11.89
CA SER A 134 -2.95 -2.54 -10.54
C SER A 134 -2.43 -3.97 -10.41
N VAL A 135 -1.47 -4.16 -9.50
CA VAL A 135 -0.85 -5.44 -9.13
C VAL A 135 -0.86 -5.58 -7.62
N THR A 136 -1.22 -6.75 -7.13
CA THR A 136 -1.35 -7.09 -5.70
C THR A 136 -0.43 -8.22 -5.30
N ALA A 137 -0.22 -8.42 -3.99
CA ALA A 137 0.71 -9.43 -3.47
C ALA A 137 0.40 -10.85 -3.94
N ASP A 138 -0.86 -11.21 -4.08
CA ASP A 138 -1.32 -12.53 -4.54
C ASP A 138 -1.15 -12.76 -6.06
N GLU A 139 -0.73 -11.74 -6.81
CA GLU A 139 -0.48 -11.81 -8.26
C GLU A 139 1.01 -11.93 -8.61
N VAL A 140 1.89 -11.90 -7.62
CA VAL A 140 3.33 -12.01 -7.82
C VAL A 140 3.94 -13.14 -7.00
N ALA A 141 5.12 -13.61 -7.40
CA ALA A 141 5.81 -14.67 -6.66
C ALA A 141 6.33 -14.18 -5.30
N ARG A 142 6.73 -12.92 -5.21
CA ARG A 142 7.34 -12.33 -4.02
C ARG A 142 6.85 -10.89 -3.85
N PRO A 143 6.11 -10.58 -2.77
CA PRO A 143 5.69 -9.22 -2.45
C PRO A 143 6.90 -8.35 -2.02
N LYS A 144 6.64 -7.06 -1.76
CA LYS A 144 7.64 -6.13 -1.22
C LYS A 144 8.25 -6.73 0.08
N PRO A 145 9.55 -6.69 0.24
CA PRO A 145 10.55 -5.85 -0.42
C PRO A 145 11.19 -6.44 -1.69
N ALA A 146 10.63 -7.51 -2.29
CA ALA A 146 11.07 -7.97 -3.61
C ALA A 146 10.56 -7.02 -4.71
N PRO A 147 11.25 -6.94 -5.87
CA PRO A 147 10.92 -5.99 -6.92
C PRO A 147 9.70 -6.35 -7.76
N ASP A 148 9.16 -7.56 -7.58
CA ASP A 148 8.22 -8.22 -8.50
C ASP A 148 6.97 -7.36 -8.76
N LEU A 149 6.41 -6.72 -7.72
CA LEU A 149 5.24 -5.83 -7.82
C LEU A 149 5.52 -4.62 -8.72
N TYR A 150 6.64 -3.91 -8.51
CA TYR A 150 6.96 -2.74 -9.32
C TYR A 150 7.42 -3.09 -10.74
N LEU A 151 8.05 -4.25 -10.95
CA LEU A 151 8.35 -4.75 -12.29
C LEU A 151 7.05 -5.06 -13.05
N ALA A 152 6.08 -5.69 -12.41
CA ALA A 152 4.78 -5.98 -13.01
C ALA A 152 4.00 -4.68 -13.28
N ALA A 153 3.98 -3.73 -12.34
CA ALA A 153 3.31 -2.44 -12.50
C ALA A 153 3.92 -1.61 -13.65
N ALA A 154 5.26 -1.58 -13.79
CA ALA A 154 5.94 -0.95 -14.92
C ALA A 154 5.54 -1.60 -16.25
N GLY A 155 5.41 -2.95 -16.26
CA GLY A 155 4.90 -3.70 -17.40
C GLY A 155 3.48 -3.31 -17.80
N LEU A 156 2.58 -3.15 -16.82
CA LEU A 156 1.20 -2.67 -17.05
C LEU A 156 1.18 -1.23 -17.60
N ALA A 157 2.06 -0.36 -17.08
CA ALA A 157 2.20 1.01 -17.55
C ALA A 157 2.85 1.10 -18.95
N GLY A 158 3.45 0.01 -19.45
CA GLY A 158 4.15 -0.02 -20.73
C GLY A 158 5.45 0.80 -20.75
N VAL A 159 6.06 1.03 -19.58
CA VAL A 159 7.25 1.89 -19.43
C VAL A 159 8.35 1.11 -18.72
N PRO A 160 9.62 1.19 -19.19
CA PRO A 160 10.75 0.56 -18.51
C PRO A 160 10.90 1.09 -17.07
N PRO A 161 11.29 0.24 -16.08
CA PRO A 161 11.37 0.63 -14.67
C PRO A 161 12.26 1.84 -14.40
N ASP A 162 13.39 1.98 -15.10
CA ASP A 162 14.33 3.12 -14.97
C ASP A 162 13.76 4.46 -15.44
N ARG A 163 12.62 4.44 -16.14
CA ARG A 163 11.82 5.60 -16.54
C ARG A 163 10.55 5.80 -15.73
N CYS A 164 10.30 4.92 -14.74
CA CYS A 164 9.20 5.05 -13.80
C CYS A 164 9.65 5.80 -12.53
N VAL A 165 8.74 6.58 -11.97
CA VAL A 165 8.85 7.12 -10.62
C VAL A 165 7.82 6.39 -9.75
N VAL A 166 8.27 5.84 -8.63
CA VAL A 166 7.43 5.22 -7.62
C VAL A 166 7.14 6.24 -6.52
N ILE A 167 5.90 6.27 -6.04
CA ILE A 167 5.50 7.00 -4.84
C ILE A 167 5.19 5.97 -3.76
N GLU A 168 5.88 6.08 -2.63
CA GLU A 168 5.89 5.10 -1.54
C GLU A 168 6.01 5.80 -0.19
N ASP A 169 5.55 5.16 0.87
CA ASP A 169 5.68 5.68 2.24
C ASP A 169 6.45 4.73 3.18
N SER A 170 6.72 3.48 2.73
CA SER A 170 7.24 2.40 3.56
C SER A 170 8.67 1.98 3.19
N PRO A 171 9.52 1.60 4.17
CA PRO A 171 10.86 1.07 3.89
C PRO A 171 10.86 -0.17 2.98
N PRO A 172 9.99 -1.19 3.17
CA PRO A 172 9.98 -2.35 2.27
C PRO A 172 9.57 -1.99 0.84
N GLY A 173 8.67 -1.01 0.65
CA GLY A 173 8.25 -0.55 -0.67
C GLY A 173 9.34 0.24 -1.37
N ILE A 174 10.04 1.14 -0.66
CA ILE A 174 11.20 1.87 -1.19
C ILE A 174 12.27 0.88 -1.66
N ALA A 175 12.59 -0.13 -0.82
CA ALA A 175 13.56 -1.16 -1.18
C ALA A 175 13.12 -1.97 -2.43
N ALA A 176 11.83 -2.30 -2.55
CA ALA A 176 11.27 -2.98 -3.71
C ALA A 176 11.41 -2.15 -4.99
N ALA A 177 11.05 -0.86 -4.94
CA ALA A 177 11.14 0.06 -6.08
C ALA A 177 12.60 0.26 -6.53
N ARG A 178 13.52 0.43 -5.59
CA ARG A 178 14.97 0.53 -5.88
C ARG A 178 15.50 -0.73 -6.54
N ARG A 179 15.12 -1.91 -6.03
CA ARG A 179 15.50 -3.21 -6.63
C ARG A 179 14.90 -3.42 -8.01
N ALA A 180 13.74 -2.86 -8.29
CA ALA A 180 13.14 -2.85 -9.62
C ALA A 180 13.86 -1.91 -10.60
N GLY A 181 14.71 -1.02 -10.12
CA GLY A 181 15.42 -0.02 -10.91
C GLY A 181 14.64 1.28 -11.12
N CYS A 182 13.53 1.47 -10.38
CA CYS A 182 12.74 2.71 -10.42
C CYS A 182 13.41 3.83 -9.61
N ARG A 183 13.03 5.07 -9.92
CA ARG A 183 13.27 6.23 -9.02
C ARG A 183 12.16 6.30 -8.00
N VAL A 184 12.46 6.80 -6.80
CA VAL A 184 11.55 6.75 -5.67
C VAL A 184 11.37 8.12 -5.03
N ILE A 185 10.13 8.54 -4.90
CA ILE A 185 9.69 9.63 -4.02
C ILE A 185 9.05 8.98 -2.80
N ALA A 186 9.65 9.19 -1.63
CA ALA A 186 9.07 8.74 -0.37
C ALA A 186 8.15 9.82 0.22
N LEU A 187 6.95 9.42 0.63
CA LEU A 187 6.03 10.23 1.40
C LEU A 187 6.31 10.04 2.89
N ASP A 188 6.72 11.11 3.56
CA ASP A 188 6.81 11.11 5.02
C ASP A 188 5.45 11.46 5.63
N ARG A 189 4.67 10.44 5.94
CA ARG A 189 3.36 10.55 6.60
C ARG A 189 3.48 10.51 8.14
N GLY A 190 4.72 10.52 8.69
CA GLY A 190 4.98 10.45 10.12
C GLY A 190 4.82 9.07 10.75
N VAL A 191 4.61 8.03 9.94
CA VAL A 191 4.48 6.63 10.40
C VAL A 191 5.86 6.02 10.67
N PHE A 192 6.82 6.27 9.80
CA PHE A 192 8.20 5.80 9.94
C PHE A 192 9.14 6.96 10.28
N ALA A 193 10.20 6.67 11.03
CA ALA A 193 11.26 7.65 11.22
C ALA A 193 11.93 7.98 9.88
N SER A 194 12.20 9.27 9.62
CA SER A 194 12.66 9.74 8.30
C SER A 194 13.98 9.11 7.83
N ASP A 195 14.84 8.64 8.75
CA ASP A 195 16.05 7.90 8.42
C ASP A 195 15.76 6.53 7.77
N ARG A 196 14.61 5.93 8.06
CA ARG A 196 14.15 4.68 7.43
C ARG A 196 13.68 4.89 5.98
N LEU A 197 13.40 6.11 5.56
CA LEU A 197 13.03 6.47 4.20
C LEU A 197 14.22 6.93 3.35
N ALA A 198 15.42 7.00 3.92
CA ALA A 198 16.62 7.60 3.32
C ALA A 198 17.13 6.91 2.03
N GLU A 199 16.65 5.71 1.70
CA GLU A 199 16.96 5.05 0.42
C GLU A 199 16.18 5.62 -0.77
N ALA A 200 15.18 6.48 -0.55
CA ALA A 200 14.46 7.16 -1.62
C ALA A 200 15.33 8.26 -2.28
N ASP A 201 15.05 8.56 -3.54
CA ASP A 201 15.74 9.65 -4.27
C ASP A 201 15.31 11.03 -3.75
N VAL A 202 14.07 11.14 -3.28
CA VAL A 202 13.49 12.35 -2.69
C VAL A 202 12.54 11.95 -1.56
N ILE A 203 12.54 12.71 -0.47
CA ILE A 203 11.56 12.57 0.63
C ILE A 203 10.73 13.85 0.67
N VAL A 204 9.42 13.72 0.71
CA VAL A 204 8.46 14.84 0.76
C VAL A 204 7.31 14.50 1.70
N ASP A 205 6.66 15.53 2.24
CA ASP A 205 5.46 15.40 3.08
C ASP A 205 4.15 15.42 2.23
N ARG A 206 4.25 15.83 0.96
CA ARG A 206 3.12 15.90 0.00
C ARG A 206 3.61 15.72 -1.44
N VAL A 207 2.78 15.14 -2.32
CA VAL A 207 3.03 14.94 -3.76
C VAL A 207 2.34 15.97 -4.67
#